data_ab7b3c4aa0731197937ebb1513c007c0
#
_entry.id   ab7b3c4aa0731197937ebb1513c007c0
#
_cell.length_a   1.000
_cell.length_b   1.000
_cell.length_c   1.000
_cell.angle_alpha   90.00
_cell.angle_beta   90.00
_cell.angle_gamma   90.00
#
_symmetry.space_group_name_H-M   'P 1'
#
loop_
_entity.id
_entity.type
_entity.pdbx_description
1 polymer ?
#
loop_
_entity_poly.entity_id
_entity_poly.type
_entity_poly.pdbx_seq_one_letter_code
_entity_poly.pdbx_strand_id
1 'polypeptide(L)'
;MNRRHLLLLPPLGVLAACAASPPPMPEGPGISYTYLPKLRLNVASIDIDETRPNAGPTDVGRSLQPSAAEAVQIMGRDRLAAFGTQHAARFITVRAAILRERLPGQTGLFASDPGERLSCTLTCRLEIRGANDLRLGFAEATVSRTAPSESNLAARGRTATSLLRRATFDLNTEFEFQMRRALRDWLVEGERAAPPPPGGVMRESL
;
A
#
# COMPACT_ATOMS: atom_id res chain seq x y z
N MET A 1 -38.16 -51.71 47.53
CA MET A 1 -38.21 -50.22 47.40
C MET A 1 -36.96 -49.74 46.66
N ASN A 2 -37.06 -49.57 45.35
CA ASN A 2 -35.92 -49.21 44.46
C ASN A 2 -36.01 -47.76 44.12
N ARG A 3 -35.06 -46.93 44.57
CA ARG A 3 -34.91 -45.55 44.15
C ARG A 3 -33.89 -45.51 43.01
N ARG A 4 -34.38 -45.26 41.78
CA ARG A 4 -33.57 -44.97 40.60
C ARG A 4 -33.19 -43.47 40.62
N HIS A 5 -31.93 -43.19 40.81
CA HIS A 5 -31.37 -41.83 40.58
C HIS A 5 -31.11 -41.61 39.07
N LEU A 6 -31.92 -40.74 38.48
CA LEU A 6 -31.77 -40.30 37.10
C LEU A 6 -30.78 -39.14 37.09
N LEU A 7 -29.57 -39.38 36.60
CA LEU A 7 -28.54 -38.36 36.39
C LEU A 7 -28.87 -37.61 35.10
N LEU A 8 -29.33 -36.34 35.20
CA LEU A 8 -29.42 -35.42 34.08
C LEU A 8 -28.02 -34.87 33.78
N LEU A 9 -27.46 -35.22 32.60
CA LEU A 9 -26.31 -34.53 32.02
C LEU A 9 -26.80 -33.26 31.31
N PRO A 10 -26.15 -32.07 31.50
CA PRO A 10 -26.43 -30.89 30.69
C PRO A 10 -25.80 -31.04 29.32
N PRO A 11 -26.46 -30.57 28.22
CA PRO A 11 -25.86 -30.56 26.89
C PRO A 11 -24.78 -29.50 26.83
N LEU A 12 -23.53 -29.90 26.53
CA LEU A 12 -22.47 -29.00 26.12
C LEU A 12 -22.85 -28.37 24.75
N GLY A 13 -23.28 -27.12 24.78
CA GLY A 13 -23.46 -26.31 23.58
C GLY A 13 -22.09 -26.00 22.95
N VAL A 14 -21.81 -26.60 21.80
CA VAL A 14 -20.66 -26.27 20.95
C VAL A 14 -20.97 -24.92 20.30
N LEU A 15 -20.38 -23.86 20.80
CA LEU A 15 -20.33 -22.56 20.14
C LEU A 15 -19.38 -22.69 18.94
N ALA A 16 -19.92 -23.02 17.76
CA ALA A 16 -19.23 -22.88 16.49
C ALA A 16 -19.07 -21.38 16.22
N ALA A 17 -17.92 -20.82 16.60
CA ALA A 17 -17.50 -19.50 16.17
C ALA A 17 -17.27 -19.57 14.66
N CYS A 18 -18.26 -19.17 13.87
CA CYS A 18 -18.09 -18.89 12.45
C CYS A 18 -17.08 -17.74 12.34
N ALA A 19 -15.81 -18.07 12.09
CA ALA A 19 -14.85 -17.10 11.60
C ALA A 19 -15.33 -16.66 10.21
N ALA A 20 -16.10 -15.57 10.16
CA ALA A 20 -16.50 -14.96 8.91
C ALA A 20 -15.23 -14.55 8.17
N SER A 21 -14.94 -15.21 7.06
CA SER A 21 -13.90 -14.75 6.13
C SER A 21 -14.21 -13.31 5.76
N PRO A 22 -13.22 -12.40 5.80
CA PRO A 22 -13.45 -11.02 5.39
C PRO A 22 -14.02 -11.04 3.96
N PRO A 23 -15.02 -10.20 3.66
CA PRO A 23 -15.63 -10.18 2.34
C PRO A 23 -14.54 -9.98 1.29
N PRO A 24 -14.62 -10.66 0.13
CA PRO A 24 -13.70 -10.44 -0.96
C PRO A 24 -13.73 -8.94 -1.30
N MET A 25 -12.58 -8.27 -1.30
CA MET A 25 -12.51 -6.90 -1.77
C MET A 25 -13.03 -6.88 -3.22
N PRO A 26 -13.96 -5.98 -3.55
CA PRO A 26 -14.45 -5.87 -4.92
C PRO A 26 -13.24 -5.75 -5.84
N GLU A 27 -13.25 -6.50 -6.95
CA GLU A 27 -12.30 -6.33 -8.05
C GLU A 27 -12.56 -4.93 -8.63
N GLY A 28 -12.03 -3.91 -7.95
CA GLY A 28 -12.15 -2.53 -8.35
C GLY A 28 -11.32 -2.25 -9.60
N PRO A 29 -11.60 -1.14 -10.28
CA PRO A 29 -10.80 -0.66 -11.39
C PRO A 29 -9.31 -0.67 -11.01
N GLY A 30 -8.44 -0.75 -12.00
CA GLY A 30 -6.99 -0.87 -11.81
C GLY A 30 -6.41 0.10 -10.78
N ILE A 31 -5.17 -0.10 -10.39
CA ILE A 31 -4.49 0.77 -9.42
C ILE A 31 -4.52 2.21 -9.95
N SER A 32 -5.14 3.13 -9.22
CA SER A 32 -5.23 4.56 -9.52
C SER A 32 -5.40 5.35 -8.22
N TYR A 33 -4.86 6.56 -8.19
CA TYR A 33 -4.90 7.48 -7.05
C TYR A 33 -5.51 8.84 -7.42
N THR A 34 -6.10 8.96 -8.60
CA THR A 34 -6.70 10.22 -9.10
C THR A 34 -7.83 10.76 -8.23
N TYR A 35 -8.43 9.91 -7.38
CA TYR A 35 -9.46 10.29 -6.41
C TYR A 35 -8.89 10.99 -5.17
N LEU A 36 -7.56 10.98 -4.96
CA LEU A 36 -6.89 11.65 -3.86
C LEU A 36 -6.39 13.03 -4.28
N PRO A 37 -6.34 14.01 -3.36
CA PRO A 37 -5.71 15.30 -3.62
C PRO A 37 -4.25 15.12 -4.02
N LYS A 38 -3.80 15.90 -5.01
CA LYS A 38 -2.39 15.89 -5.41
C LYS A 38 -1.51 16.58 -4.38
N LEU A 39 -0.32 16.03 -4.16
CA LEU A 39 0.75 16.67 -3.41
C LEU A 39 1.40 17.72 -4.32
N ARG A 40 1.14 18.98 -4.03
CA ARG A 40 1.59 20.13 -4.84
C ARG A 40 3.00 20.51 -4.39
N LEU A 41 3.95 20.50 -5.32
CA LEU A 41 5.36 20.81 -5.05
C LEU A 41 5.74 22.18 -5.65
N ASN A 42 6.50 22.96 -4.91
CA ASN A 42 7.08 24.22 -5.39
C ASN A 42 8.30 23.94 -6.27
N VAL A 43 8.06 23.29 -7.41
CA VAL A 43 9.04 22.97 -8.46
C VAL A 43 8.45 23.25 -9.83
N ALA A 44 9.30 23.53 -10.82
CA ALA A 44 8.87 23.83 -12.19
C ALA A 44 8.42 22.56 -12.95
N SER A 45 9.02 21.41 -12.62
CA SER A 45 8.70 20.15 -13.31
C SER A 45 8.87 18.95 -12.38
N ILE A 46 8.19 17.86 -12.73
CA ILE A 46 8.34 16.57 -12.07
C ILE A 46 8.57 15.52 -13.17
N ASP A 47 9.69 14.83 -13.07
CA ASP A 47 10.03 13.69 -13.91
C ASP A 47 9.71 12.38 -13.17
N ILE A 48 9.01 11.47 -13.84
CA ILE A 48 8.75 10.12 -13.34
C ILE A 48 9.72 9.17 -14.01
N ASP A 49 10.68 8.67 -13.27
CA ASP A 49 11.64 7.70 -13.78
C ASP A 49 10.94 6.38 -14.15
N GLU A 50 10.94 6.05 -15.43
CA GLU A 50 10.30 4.82 -15.93
C GLU A 50 11.20 3.58 -15.83
N THR A 51 12.37 3.71 -15.23
CA THR A 51 13.26 2.57 -14.97
C THR A 51 12.59 1.54 -14.10
N ARG A 52 12.67 0.28 -14.52
CA ARG A 52 12.12 -0.86 -13.78
C ARG A 52 13.25 -1.58 -13.05
N PRO A 53 13.29 -1.53 -11.70
CA PRO A 53 14.31 -2.24 -10.94
C PRO A 53 14.24 -3.75 -11.20
N ASN A 54 15.39 -4.38 -11.37
CA ASN A 54 15.44 -5.82 -11.55
C ASN A 54 15.53 -6.52 -10.17
N ALA A 55 14.56 -7.37 -9.88
CA ALA A 55 14.49 -8.12 -8.63
C ALA A 55 14.79 -9.62 -8.79
N GLY A 56 15.22 -10.04 -9.99
CA GLY A 56 15.62 -11.43 -10.27
C GLY A 56 14.49 -12.33 -10.79
N PRO A 57 14.79 -13.64 -10.99
CA PRO A 57 13.88 -14.56 -11.68
C PRO A 57 12.69 -15.01 -10.82
N THR A 58 12.76 -14.87 -9.51
CA THR A 58 11.67 -15.24 -8.58
C THR A 58 10.63 -14.14 -8.41
N ASP A 59 10.81 -12.99 -9.09
CA ASP A 59 9.88 -11.87 -9.04
C ASP A 59 8.65 -12.11 -9.91
N VAL A 60 7.54 -12.44 -9.27
CA VAL A 60 6.23 -12.59 -9.92
C VAL A 60 5.53 -11.26 -10.17
N GLY A 61 5.97 -10.18 -9.55
CA GLY A 61 5.40 -8.83 -9.71
C GLY A 61 5.60 -8.25 -11.10
N ARG A 62 6.59 -8.72 -11.85
CA ARG A 62 6.90 -8.28 -13.23
C ARG A 62 5.84 -8.70 -14.24
N SER A 63 5.17 -9.82 -14.01
CA SER A 63 4.16 -10.38 -14.92
C SER A 63 2.73 -9.90 -14.63
N LEU A 64 2.54 -9.10 -13.59
CA LEU A 64 1.23 -8.54 -13.26
C LEU A 64 0.85 -7.39 -14.21
N GLN A 65 -0.45 -7.08 -14.22
CA GLN A 65 -1.02 -5.95 -14.98
C GLN A 65 -1.84 -5.06 -14.01
N PRO A 66 -1.34 -3.86 -13.65
CA PRO A 66 0.02 -3.35 -13.91
C PRO A 66 1.09 -4.14 -13.16
N SER A 67 2.33 -4.11 -13.65
CA SER A 67 3.48 -4.67 -12.92
C SER A 67 3.73 -3.90 -11.61
N ALA A 68 4.52 -4.48 -10.70
CA ALA A 68 4.83 -3.82 -9.43
C ALA A 68 5.51 -2.44 -9.63
N ALA A 69 6.40 -2.31 -10.61
CA ALA A 69 7.04 -1.03 -10.94
C ALA A 69 6.05 -0.02 -11.52
N GLU A 70 5.21 -0.45 -12.47
CA GLU A 70 4.17 0.41 -13.06
C GLU A 70 3.17 0.90 -12.01
N ALA A 71 2.81 0.06 -11.04
CA ALA A 71 1.91 0.43 -9.95
C ALA A 71 2.48 1.60 -9.11
N VAL A 72 3.79 1.58 -8.83
CA VAL A 72 4.48 2.66 -8.12
C VAL A 72 4.56 3.92 -9.00
N GLN A 73 4.84 3.79 -10.30
CA GLN A 73 4.90 4.91 -11.25
C GLN A 73 3.52 5.57 -11.44
N ILE A 74 2.43 4.77 -11.49
CA ILE A 74 1.05 5.28 -11.52
C ILE A 74 0.80 6.15 -10.28
N MET A 75 1.19 5.67 -9.09
CA MET A 75 1.07 6.43 -7.85
C MET A 75 1.81 7.78 -7.98
N GLY A 76 3.03 7.80 -8.48
CA GLY A 76 3.80 9.03 -8.68
C GLY A 76 3.09 10.01 -9.62
N ARG A 77 2.60 9.56 -10.76
CA ARG A 77 1.86 10.39 -11.73
C ARG A 77 0.54 10.94 -11.17
N ASP A 78 -0.19 10.11 -10.45
CA ASP A 78 -1.50 10.49 -9.92
C ASP A 78 -1.39 11.44 -8.74
N ARG A 79 -0.37 11.27 -7.88
CA ARG A 79 -0.25 11.98 -6.61
C ARG A 79 0.55 13.29 -6.66
N LEU A 80 1.43 13.46 -7.64
CA LEU A 80 2.34 14.61 -7.69
C LEU A 80 1.87 15.66 -8.68
N ALA A 81 2.12 16.94 -8.34
CA ALA A 81 1.89 18.07 -9.25
C ALA A 81 2.92 19.18 -9.01
N ALA A 82 3.48 19.73 -10.10
CA ALA A 82 4.38 20.88 -10.07
C ALA A 82 3.56 22.18 -9.98
N PHE A 83 3.97 23.08 -9.09
CA PHE A 83 3.29 24.36 -8.83
C PHE A 83 4.25 25.53 -8.67
N GLY A 84 5.56 25.30 -8.85
CA GLY A 84 6.59 26.32 -8.79
C GLY A 84 7.14 26.70 -10.17
N THR A 85 8.16 27.54 -10.16
CA THR A 85 8.83 28.03 -11.38
C THR A 85 10.32 27.72 -11.42
N GLN A 86 10.87 27.19 -10.34
CA GLN A 86 12.29 26.85 -10.19
C GLN A 86 12.43 25.39 -9.77
N HIS A 87 13.64 24.85 -9.97
CA HIS A 87 13.98 23.48 -9.58
C HIS A 87 13.17 22.42 -10.34
N ALA A 88 13.61 21.19 -10.23
CA ALA A 88 12.91 20.03 -10.75
C ALA A 88 12.78 18.98 -9.66
N ALA A 89 11.79 18.13 -9.74
CA ALA A 89 11.70 16.94 -8.92
C ALA A 89 11.82 15.69 -9.78
N ARG A 90 12.40 14.62 -9.24
CA ARG A 90 12.46 13.32 -9.88
C ARG A 90 11.90 12.26 -8.95
N PHE A 91 10.86 11.56 -9.42
CA PHE A 91 10.28 10.43 -8.72
C PHE A 91 10.88 9.13 -9.25
N ILE A 92 11.42 8.32 -8.36
CA ILE A 92 12.20 7.13 -8.68
C ILE A 92 11.57 5.91 -8.02
N THR A 93 11.33 4.85 -8.79
CA THR A 93 11.01 3.53 -8.26
C THR A 93 12.30 2.83 -7.88
N VAL A 94 12.67 2.85 -6.59
CA VAL A 94 13.92 2.27 -6.09
C VAL A 94 13.84 0.75 -6.03
N ARG A 95 12.69 0.23 -5.56
CA ARG A 95 12.41 -1.21 -5.51
C ARG A 95 10.93 -1.46 -5.77
N ALA A 96 10.63 -2.46 -6.58
CA ALA A 96 9.27 -2.91 -6.81
C ALA A 96 9.29 -4.39 -7.19
N ALA A 97 9.05 -5.25 -6.21
CA ALA A 97 9.15 -6.69 -6.40
C ALA A 97 8.13 -7.45 -5.56
N ILE A 98 7.66 -8.56 -6.10
CA ILE A 98 6.91 -9.58 -5.37
C ILE A 98 7.66 -10.89 -5.51
N LEU A 99 8.47 -11.22 -4.52
CA LEU A 99 9.30 -12.42 -4.55
C LEU A 99 8.52 -13.63 -4.03
N ARG A 100 8.72 -14.76 -4.69
CA ARG A 100 8.27 -16.05 -4.19
C ARG A 100 9.38 -16.67 -3.36
N GLU A 101 9.09 -16.89 -2.09
CA GLU A 101 10.04 -17.44 -1.12
C GLU A 101 9.54 -18.79 -0.62
N ARG A 102 10.43 -19.80 -0.62
CA ARG A 102 10.14 -21.08 0.00
C ARG A 102 10.38 -20.97 1.50
N LEU A 103 9.40 -21.41 2.29
CA LEU A 103 9.55 -21.47 3.74
C LEU A 103 10.46 -22.64 4.13
N PRO A 104 11.21 -22.53 5.24
CA PRO A 104 11.99 -23.66 5.76
C PRO A 104 11.05 -24.81 6.08
N GLY A 105 11.36 -26.01 5.57
CA GLY A 105 10.62 -27.23 5.85
C GLY A 105 10.81 -27.66 7.32
N GLN A 106 9.77 -28.27 7.89
CA GLN A 106 9.92 -29.01 9.16
C GLN A 106 10.64 -30.33 8.86
N THR A 107 11.66 -30.65 9.65
CA THR A 107 12.35 -31.95 9.59
C THR A 107 11.72 -32.90 10.60
N GLY A 108 11.28 -34.08 10.15
CA GLY A 108 10.68 -35.11 11.01
C GLY A 108 9.76 -36.07 10.24
N LEU A 109 9.34 -37.14 10.90
CA LEU A 109 8.48 -38.21 10.33
C LEU A 109 7.09 -37.71 9.88
N PHE A 110 6.69 -36.50 10.28
CA PHE A 110 5.44 -35.82 9.88
C PHE A 110 5.71 -34.50 9.17
N ALA A 111 6.87 -34.40 8.50
CA ALA A 111 7.24 -33.18 7.75
C ALA A 111 6.20 -32.93 6.64
N SER A 112 5.43 -31.87 6.76
CA SER A 112 4.61 -31.33 5.67
C SER A 112 5.50 -30.61 4.68
N ASP A 113 5.11 -30.61 3.40
CA ASP A 113 5.79 -29.86 2.34
C ASP A 113 6.01 -28.40 2.78
N PRO A 114 7.26 -27.87 2.66
CA PRO A 114 7.51 -26.49 3.03
C PRO A 114 6.65 -25.57 2.17
N GLY A 115 5.77 -24.82 2.82
CA GLY A 115 4.91 -23.87 2.14
C GLY A 115 5.73 -22.78 1.43
N GLU A 116 5.12 -22.09 0.51
CA GLU A 116 5.68 -20.89 -0.12
C GLU A 116 4.93 -19.65 0.34
N ARG A 117 5.62 -18.50 0.35
CA ARG A 117 5.00 -17.19 0.57
C ARG A 117 5.39 -16.22 -0.52
N LEU A 118 4.53 -15.24 -0.74
CA LEU A 118 4.82 -14.06 -1.55
C LEU A 118 5.25 -12.93 -0.62
N SER A 119 6.38 -12.28 -0.93
CA SER A 119 6.92 -11.13 -0.20
C SER A 119 6.97 -9.94 -1.14
N CYS A 120 6.09 -8.97 -0.94
CA CYS A 120 6.03 -7.72 -1.71
C CYS A 120 6.83 -6.65 -1.00
N THR A 121 7.81 -6.07 -1.67
CA THR A 121 8.54 -4.90 -1.19
C THR A 121 8.52 -3.81 -2.25
N LEU A 122 8.02 -2.63 -1.86
CA LEU A 122 7.95 -1.45 -2.69
C LEU A 122 8.71 -0.30 -2.02
N THR A 123 9.58 0.37 -2.77
CA THR A 123 10.31 1.56 -2.32
C THR A 123 10.27 2.61 -3.43
N CYS A 124 9.85 3.81 -3.09
CA CYS A 124 9.92 4.97 -3.96
C CYS A 124 10.66 6.12 -3.29
N ARG A 125 11.24 6.99 -4.10
CA ARG A 125 11.95 8.19 -3.66
C ARG A 125 11.56 9.37 -4.55
N LEU A 126 11.31 10.51 -3.94
CA LEU A 126 11.25 11.79 -4.64
C LEU A 126 12.49 12.60 -4.27
N GLU A 127 13.19 13.12 -5.27
CA GLU A 127 14.35 14.00 -5.10
C GLU A 127 14.04 15.38 -5.67
N ILE A 128 14.39 16.43 -4.93
CA ILE A 128 14.35 17.79 -5.43
C ILE A 128 15.74 18.12 -5.97
N ARG A 129 15.80 18.59 -7.22
CA ARG A 129 17.00 18.88 -7.95
C ARG A 129 17.11 20.37 -8.26
N GLY A 130 18.22 20.96 -7.88
CA GLY A 130 18.57 22.33 -8.19
C GLY A 130 19.40 22.47 -9.46
N ALA A 131 20.06 23.62 -9.63
CA ALA A 131 21.01 23.84 -10.71
C ALA A 131 22.13 22.80 -10.67
N ASN A 132 22.63 22.42 -11.84
CA ASN A 132 23.69 21.40 -12.00
C ASN A 132 23.35 20.04 -11.40
N ASP A 133 22.07 19.69 -11.39
CA ASP A 133 21.55 18.41 -10.86
C ASP A 133 21.86 18.17 -9.35
N LEU A 134 22.17 19.23 -8.62
CA LEU A 134 22.42 19.15 -7.16
C LEU A 134 21.16 18.73 -6.43
N ARG A 135 21.23 17.66 -5.63
CA ARG A 135 20.10 17.22 -4.81
C ARG A 135 19.94 18.14 -3.59
N LEU A 136 18.82 18.86 -3.55
CA LEU A 136 18.48 19.81 -2.48
C LEU A 136 17.71 19.16 -1.33
N GLY A 137 16.99 18.06 -1.60
CA GLY A 137 16.24 17.32 -0.61
C GLY A 137 15.68 16.03 -1.21
N PHE A 138 15.21 15.13 -0.35
CA PHE A 138 14.52 13.94 -0.80
C PHE A 138 13.56 13.40 0.27
N ALA A 139 12.57 12.65 -0.17
CA ALA A 139 11.71 11.82 0.67
C ALA A 139 11.71 10.39 0.10
N GLU A 140 11.82 9.41 0.97
CA GLU A 140 11.80 8.00 0.60
C GLU A 140 10.77 7.26 1.44
N ALA A 141 10.00 6.38 0.82
CA ALA A 141 9.04 5.52 1.47
C ALA A 141 9.28 4.07 1.09
N THR A 142 9.18 3.19 2.06
CA THR A 142 9.33 1.74 1.88
C THR A 142 8.23 1.02 2.62
N VAL A 143 7.61 0.04 1.95
CA VAL A 143 6.66 -0.88 2.57
C VAL A 143 6.98 -2.31 2.20
N SER A 144 6.67 -3.22 3.12
CA SER A 144 6.76 -4.66 2.89
C SER A 144 5.49 -5.35 3.38
N ARG A 145 4.97 -6.28 2.57
CA ARG A 145 3.82 -7.12 2.91
C ARG A 145 4.04 -8.54 2.44
N THR A 146 3.49 -9.49 3.17
CA THR A 146 3.57 -10.90 2.82
C THR A 146 2.18 -11.52 2.73
N ALA A 147 2.06 -12.57 1.92
CA ALA A 147 0.88 -13.42 1.85
C ALA A 147 1.29 -14.87 1.60
N PRO A 148 0.51 -15.88 2.03
CA PRO A 148 0.74 -17.25 1.62
C PRO A 148 0.71 -17.38 0.10
N SER A 149 1.58 -18.22 -0.46
CA SER A 149 1.57 -18.53 -1.89
C SER A 149 0.71 -19.75 -2.15
N GLU A 150 -0.21 -19.63 -3.10
CA GLU A 150 -1.03 -20.74 -3.54
C GLU A 150 -0.26 -21.66 -4.49
N SER A 151 -0.52 -22.96 -4.43
CA SER A 151 0.07 -23.94 -5.37
C SER A 151 -0.42 -23.75 -6.80
N ASN A 152 -1.69 -23.37 -6.96
CA ASN A 152 -2.31 -23.09 -8.27
C ASN A 152 -1.83 -21.74 -8.82
N LEU A 153 -1.36 -21.72 -10.06
CA LEU A 153 -0.81 -20.54 -10.72
C LEU A 153 -1.82 -19.37 -10.80
N ALA A 154 -3.08 -19.67 -11.15
CA ALA A 154 -4.12 -18.64 -11.24
C ALA A 154 -4.47 -18.04 -9.87
N ALA A 155 -4.57 -18.88 -8.83
CA ALA A 155 -4.79 -18.42 -7.46
C ALA A 155 -3.61 -17.60 -6.95
N ARG A 156 -2.38 -18.02 -7.24
CA ARG A 156 -1.15 -17.25 -6.94
C ARG A 156 -1.16 -15.87 -7.60
N GLY A 157 -1.58 -15.78 -8.87
CA GLY A 157 -1.72 -14.50 -9.59
C GLY A 157 -2.72 -13.56 -8.90
N ARG A 158 -3.88 -14.07 -8.48
CA ARG A 158 -4.87 -13.26 -7.73
C ARG A 158 -4.32 -12.78 -6.39
N THR A 159 -3.64 -13.67 -5.64
CA THR A 159 -2.99 -13.31 -4.36
C THR A 159 -1.92 -12.25 -4.57
N ALA A 160 -1.07 -12.38 -5.60
CA ALA A 160 -0.05 -11.40 -5.94
C ALA A 160 -0.66 -10.03 -6.29
N THR A 161 -1.73 -10.00 -7.09
CA THR A 161 -2.45 -8.77 -7.44
C THR A 161 -3.07 -8.10 -6.21
N SER A 162 -3.72 -8.88 -5.35
CA SER A 162 -4.29 -8.36 -4.10
C SER A 162 -3.20 -7.82 -3.15
N LEU A 163 -2.08 -8.52 -3.06
CA LEU A 163 -0.92 -8.11 -2.27
C LEU A 163 -0.34 -6.80 -2.79
N LEU A 164 -0.18 -6.66 -4.12
CA LEU A 164 0.30 -5.45 -4.78
C LEU A 164 -0.60 -4.26 -4.47
N ARG A 165 -1.92 -4.40 -4.62
CA ARG A 165 -2.88 -3.32 -4.31
C ARG A 165 -2.74 -2.81 -2.88
N ARG A 166 -2.68 -3.73 -1.91
CA ARG A 166 -2.52 -3.37 -0.50
C ARG A 166 -1.18 -2.69 -0.25
N ALA A 167 -0.10 -3.24 -0.79
CA ALA A 167 1.23 -2.66 -0.63
C ALA A 167 1.35 -1.26 -1.25
N THR A 168 0.75 -1.03 -2.44
CA THR A 168 0.75 0.29 -3.08
C THR A 168 -0.11 1.31 -2.32
N PHE A 169 -1.23 0.88 -1.73
CA PHE A 169 -2.03 1.74 -0.86
C PHE A 169 -1.25 2.20 0.36
N ASP A 170 -0.56 1.27 1.03
CA ASP A 170 0.29 1.61 2.18
C ASP A 170 1.46 2.49 1.77
N LEU A 171 2.07 2.19 0.60
CA LEU A 171 3.16 3.00 0.07
C LEU A 171 2.71 4.45 -0.17
N ASN A 172 1.50 4.66 -0.71
CA ASN A 172 0.96 6.00 -0.87
C ASN A 172 0.81 6.75 0.46
N THR A 173 0.33 6.06 1.49
CA THR A 173 0.17 6.65 2.82
C THR A 173 1.53 6.99 3.44
N GLU A 174 2.47 6.07 3.38
CA GLU A 174 3.82 6.27 3.90
C GLU A 174 4.57 7.35 3.11
N PHE A 175 4.43 7.37 1.78
CA PHE A 175 5.03 8.37 0.92
C PHE A 175 4.52 9.78 1.26
N GLU A 176 3.20 9.96 1.41
CA GLU A 176 2.64 11.25 1.82
C GLU A 176 3.17 11.68 3.19
N PHE A 177 3.27 10.77 4.15
CA PHE A 177 3.84 11.05 5.48
C PHE A 177 5.31 11.50 5.37
N GLN A 178 6.14 10.79 4.62
CA GLN A 178 7.55 11.14 4.44
C GLN A 178 7.73 12.45 3.67
N MET A 179 6.88 12.73 2.68
CA MET A 179 6.86 14.00 1.96
C MET A 179 6.59 15.17 2.91
N ARG A 180 5.56 15.06 3.75
CA ARG A 180 5.21 16.11 4.72
C ARG A 180 6.27 16.29 5.80
N ARG A 181 7.03 15.24 6.11
CA ARG A 181 8.11 15.28 7.11
C ARG A 181 9.41 15.85 6.54
N ALA A 182 9.87 15.33 5.40
CA ALA A 182 11.20 15.59 4.86
C ALA A 182 11.24 16.75 3.84
N LEU A 183 10.12 17.00 3.15
CA LEU A 183 10.01 18.00 2.09
C LEU A 183 8.92 19.04 2.39
N ARG A 184 8.64 19.30 3.65
CA ARG A 184 7.60 20.25 4.08
C ARG A 184 7.73 21.61 3.39
N ASP A 185 8.95 22.16 3.31
CA ASP A 185 9.22 23.49 2.76
C ASP A 185 9.04 23.52 1.22
N TRP A 186 8.95 22.36 0.59
CA TRP A 186 8.70 22.20 -0.84
C TRP A 186 7.23 21.93 -1.16
N LEU A 187 6.39 21.67 -0.14
CA LEU A 187 4.97 21.45 -0.34
C LEU A 187 4.22 22.77 -0.37
N VAL A 188 3.44 22.99 -1.43
CA VAL A 188 2.49 24.08 -1.51
C VAL A 188 1.22 23.62 -0.80
N GLU A 189 1.06 24.04 0.45
CA GLU A 189 -0.21 23.85 1.15
C GLU A 189 -1.27 24.67 0.42
N GLY A 190 -2.35 24.02 -0.03
CA GLY A 190 -3.52 24.74 -0.54
C GLY A 190 -4.01 25.68 0.56
N GLU A 191 -4.38 26.89 0.17
CA GLU A 191 -5.01 27.86 1.06
C GLU A 191 -6.04 27.13 1.93
N ARG A 192 -5.75 27.03 3.22
CA ARG A 192 -6.68 26.45 4.18
C ARG A 192 -7.95 27.27 4.05
N ALA A 193 -9.01 26.68 3.52
CA ALA A 193 -10.30 27.37 3.48
C ALA A 193 -10.49 27.98 4.87
N ALA A 194 -10.55 29.32 4.93
CA ALA A 194 -10.77 30.01 6.19
C ALA A 194 -11.99 29.34 6.86
N PRO A 195 -11.92 29.02 8.16
CA PRO A 195 -13.07 28.47 8.84
C PRO A 195 -14.25 29.39 8.56
N PRO A 196 -15.45 28.86 8.27
CA PRO A 196 -16.62 29.69 8.01
C PRO A 196 -16.73 30.67 9.19
N PRO A 197 -17.07 31.96 8.93
CA PRO A 197 -17.22 32.92 9.99
C PRO A 197 -18.21 32.35 11.02
N PRO A 198 -17.95 32.50 12.33
CA PRO A 198 -18.84 32.00 13.36
C PRO A 198 -20.23 32.52 13.05
N GLY A 199 -21.15 31.59 12.78
CA GLY A 199 -22.52 31.92 12.42
C GLY A 199 -23.11 32.86 13.48
N GLY A 200 -23.40 34.11 13.10
CA GLY A 200 -24.09 35.04 13.96
C GLY A 200 -25.43 34.41 14.35
N VAL A 201 -25.59 34.13 15.63
CA VAL A 201 -26.88 33.75 16.19
C VAL A 201 -27.78 34.96 15.98
N MET A 202 -28.69 34.89 14.99
CA MET A 202 -29.80 35.81 14.90
C MET A 202 -30.63 35.66 16.19
N ARG A 203 -30.47 36.61 17.10
CA ARG A 203 -31.44 36.79 18.18
C ARG A 203 -32.71 37.29 17.54
N GLU A 204 -33.67 36.42 17.37
CA GLU A 204 -35.06 36.81 17.14
C GLU A 204 -35.53 37.57 18.39
N SER A 205 -35.76 38.87 18.24
CA SER A 205 -36.40 39.73 19.27
C SER A 205 -37.89 39.45 19.25
N LEU A 206 -38.40 38.90 20.38
CA LEU A 206 -39.83 38.85 20.70
C LEU A 206 -40.34 40.26 21.01
#